data_9c774baf68f1afcd7e113efbf62a7955
#
_entry.id   9c774baf68f1afcd7e113efbf62a7955
#
_cell.length_a   1.000
_cell.length_b   1.000
_cell.length_c   1.000
_cell.angle_alpha   90.00
_cell.angle_beta   90.00
_cell.angle_gamma   90.00
#
_symmetry.space_group_name_H-M   'P 1'
#
loop_
_entity.id
_entity.type
_entity.pdbx_description
1 polymer ?
#
loop_
_entity_poly.entity_id
_entity_poly.type
_entity_poly.pdbx_seq_one_letter_code
_entity_poly.pdbx_strand_id
1 'polypeptide(L)'
;MCIVSEYIRTDSFFPLFVQGDSLEVLRRFSDNSVDCCITSPPYWQKRQYENGGIGLEDSPQEYIDNLLCIVKEVKRVLKPTGAFWLNIGDSYQNKTRLGIPWRVALKMIDDGWILRNDVIWNKHKGGLSPNPDRFGSVFEDFFFFVKSDKYFFDADSIRSKPRQAYVKNGAVVSATGVSGIRYKRQIELSTSLTAEEKKNAMSQLNLVLARIQSGEISDFRMVIRNEQRTTHSDSVKLSGRAKELKDKGFYFLFYNPKGTMPNDVWDIIPEDSQHRKMHFAP
;
A
#
# COMPACT_ATOMS: atom_id res chain seq x y z
N MET A 1 -28.38 16.49 -23.38
CA MET A 1 -27.98 15.80 -22.13
C MET A 1 -26.63 15.15 -22.41
N CYS A 2 -25.66 15.26 -21.51
CA CYS A 2 -24.33 14.67 -21.77
C CYS A 2 -24.41 13.15 -21.62
N ILE A 3 -23.86 12.39 -22.56
CA ILE A 3 -23.87 10.91 -22.57
C ILE A 3 -23.29 10.33 -21.27
N VAL A 4 -22.34 11.02 -20.66
CA VAL A 4 -21.74 10.63 -19.39
C VAL A 4 -22.74 10.77 -18.23
N SER A 5 -23.50 11.86 -18.18
CA SER A 5 -24.51 12.09 -17.14
C SER A 5 -25.69 11.11 -17.25
N GLU A 6 -25.99 10.64 -18.45
CA GLU A 6 -26.99 9.61 -18.69
C GLU A 6 -26.48 8.24 -18.24
N TYR A 7 -25.25 7.88 -18.63
CA TYR A 7 -24.60 6.63 -18.24
C TYR A 7 -24.47 6.47 -16.71
N ILE A 8 -24.06 7.49 -15.99
CA ILE A 8 -23.92 7.44 -14.51
C ILE A 8 -25.26 7.17 -13.82
N ARG A 9 -26.40 7.49 -14.46
CA ARG A 9 -27.75 7.24 -13.93
C ARG A 9 -28.31 5.88 -14.28
N THR A 10 -27.65 5.14 -15.17
CA THR A 10 -28.07 3.79 -15.54
C THR A 10 -27.41 2.75 -14.66
N ASP A 11 -28.13 1.67 -14.34
CA ASP A 11 -27.56 0.47 -13.71
C ASP A 11 -26.84 -0.41 -14.76
N SER A 12 -26.19 0.24 -15.73
CA SER A 12 -25.50 -0.46 -16.80
C SER A 12 -24.14 -0.97 -16.32
N PHE A 13 -23.89 -2.26 -16.52
CA PHE A 13 -22.57 -2.89 -16.25
C PHE A 13 -21.65 -2.90 -17.48
N PHE A 14 -22.05 -2.28 -18.58
CA PHE A 14 -21.23 -2.19 -19.78
C PHE A 14 -20.25 -1.02 -19.68
N PRO A 15 -18.96 -1.20 -20.06
CA PRO A 15 -18.00 -0.10 -20.03
C PRO A 15 -18.39 1.00 -21.04
N LEU A 16 -18.30 2.26 -20.62
CA LEU A 16 -18.42 3.41 -21.50
C LEU A 16 -17.03 3.92 -21.87
N PHE A 17 -16.72 3.95 -23.16
CA PHE A 17 -15.49 4.55 -23.68
C PHE A 17 -15.79 5.95 -24.18
N VAL A 18 -15.06 6.95 -23.63
CA VAL A 18 -15.19 8.35 -24.04
C VAL A 18 -13.85 8.80 -24.61
N GLN A 19 -13.85 9.16 -25.91
CA GLN A 19 -12.69 9.74 -26.56
C GLN A 19 -12.71 11.26 -26.42
N GLY A 20 -11.58 11.84 -26.05
CA GLY A 20 -11.41 13.28 -25.94
C GLY A 20 -10.25 13.67 -25.03
N ASP A 21 -9.99 14.99 -24.95
CA ASP A 21 -9.08 15.53 -23.97
C ASP A 21 -9.61 15.26 -22.55
N SER A 22 -8.76 14.79 -21.65
CA SER A 22 -9.16 14.36 -20.31
C SER A 22 -9.76 15.49 -19.47
N LEU A 23 -9.21 16.71 -19.59
CA LEU A 23 -9.71 17.86 -18.86
C LEU A 23 -11.09 18.27 -19.36
N GLU A 24 -11.29 18.33 -20.67
CA GLU A 24 -12.58 18.65 -21.32
C GLU A 24 -13.64 17.57 -21.02
N VAL A 25 -13.24 16.32 -20.99
CA VAL A 25 -14.15 15.21 -20.66
C VAL A 25 -14.54 15.28 -19.19
N LEU A 26 -13.59 15.42 -18.26
CA LEU A 26 -13.85 15.49 -16.81
C LEU A 26 -14.78 16.65 -16.46
N ARG A 27 -14.68 17.81 -17.12
CA ARG A 27 -15.57 18.95 -16.92
C ARG A 27 -17.05 18.65 -17.19
N ARG A 28 -17.35 17.58 -17.93
CA ARG A 28 -18.73 17.13 -18.22
C ARG A 28 -19.30 16.21 -17.14
N PHE A 29 -18.46 15.73 -16.23
CA PHE A 29 -18.90 14.92 -15.09
C PHE A 29 -19.44 15.82 -13.97
N SER A 30 -20.48 15.36 -13.30
CA SER A 30 -20.99 16.02 -12.09
C SER A 30 -19.99 15.89 -10.94
N ASP A 31 -20.05 16.84 -10.02
CA ASP A 31 -19.30 16.77 -8.77
C ASP A 31 -19.68 15.49 -8.00
N ASN A 32 -18.71 14.86 -7.35
CA ASN A 32 -18.92 13.71 -6.48
C ASN A 32 -19.67 12.55 -7.16
N SER A 33 -19.38 12.27 -8.43
CA SER A 33 -20.06 11.24 -9.23
C SER A 33 -19.23 9.96 -9.43
N VAL A 34 -17.91 10.00 -9.15
CA VAL A 34 -16.97 8.92 -9.42
C VAL A 34 -16.48 8.29 -8.12
N ASP A 35 -16.47 6.97 -8.02
CA ASP A 35 -16.01 6.25 -6.83
C ASP A 35 -14.50 6.06 -6.79
N CYS A 36 -13.87 5.86 -7.97
CA CYS A 36 -12.44 5.61 -8.07
C CYS A 36 -11.91 6.15 -9.39
N CYS A 37 -10.73 6.74 -9.37
CA CYS A 37 -9.96 7.07 -10.56
C CYS A 37 -8.60 6.37 -10.49
N ILE A 38 -8.21 5.72 -11.58
CA ILE A 38 -6.88 5.11 -11.73
C ILE A 38 -6.31 5.61 -13.05
N THR A 39 -5.10 6.15 -13.03
CA THR A 39 -4.46 6.65 -14.24
C THR A 39 -2.95 6.54 -14.20
N SER A 40 -2.38 6.43 -15.39
CA SER A 40 -0.97 6.59 -15.70
C SER A 40 -0.88 7.66 -16.80
N PRO A 41 -0.74 8.94 -16.45
CA PRO A 41 -0.67 10.02 -17.45
C PRO A 41 0.59 9.88 -18.31
N PRO A 42 0.65 10.51 -19.49
CA PRO A 42 1.89 10.59 -20.25
C PRO A 42 3.02 11.14 -19.38
N TYR A 43 4.17 10.43 -19.33
CA TYR A 43 5.32 10.87 -18.55
C TYR A 43 6.11 11.93 -19.32
N TRP A 44 6.66 12.89 -18.59
CA TRP A 44 7.41 13.99 -19.19
C TRP A 44 8.59 13.50 -20.04
N GLN A 45 8.62 13.95 -21.32
CA GLN A 45 9.65 13.66 -22.34
C GLN A 45 9.84 12.16 -22.62
N LYS A 46 8.78 11.34 -22.46
CA LYS A 46 8.87 9.89 -22.75
C LYS A 46 8.27 9.51 -24.09
N ARG A 47 7.11 10.06 -24.43
CA ARG A 47 6.39 9.71 -25.67
C ARG A 47 5.73 10.93 -26.28
N GLN A 48 5.69 10.94 -27.61
CA GLN A 48 4.90 11.88 -28.38
C GLN A 48 3.65 11.14 -28.88
N TYR A 49 2.48 11.68 -28.59
CA TYR A 49 1.23 11.18 -29.08
C TYR A 49 0.76 11.99 -30.29
N GLU A 50 0.11 11.35 -31.27
CA GLU A 50 -0.29 11.98 -32.53
C GLU A 50 -1.21 13.19 -32.36
N ASN A 51 -2.06 13.17 -31.33
CA ASN A 51 -3.05 14.21 -31.07
C ASN A 51 -2.62 15.23 -30.01
N GLY A 52 -1.33 15.28 -29.68
CA GLY A 52 -0.82 16.16 -28.62
C GLY A 52 -1.17 15.62 -27.21
N GLY A 53 -1.26 16.52 -26.24
CA GLY A 53 -1.51 16.20 -24.84
C GLY A 53 -0.37 16.65 -23.95
N ILE A 54 -0.45 16.32 -22.66
CA ILE A 54 0.63 16.59 -21.68
C ILE A 54 1.81 15.64 -21.89
N GLY A 55 3.00 16.05 -21.42
CA GLY A 55 4.21 15.24 -21.40
C GLY A 55 5.33 15.74 -22.32
N LEU A 56 5.08 16.78 -23.12
CA LEU A 56 6.08 17.38 -24.04
C LEU A 56 6.32 18.86 -23.74
N GLU A 57 5.95 19.34 -22.58
CA GLU A 57 6.18 20.71 -22.13
C GLU A 57 7.69 21.04 -22.11
N ASP A 58 8.03 22.31 -22.27
CA ASP A 58 9.43 22.78 -22.32
C ASP A 58 10.12 22.59 -20.96
N SER A 59 9.35 22.56 -19.87
CA SER A 59 9.91 22.39 -18.54
C SER A 59 9.15 21.34 -17.70
N PRO A 60 9.85 20.65 -16.78
CA PRO A 60 9.20 19.76 -15.84
C PRO A 60 8.15 20.45 -14.97
N GLN A 61 8.35 21.75 -14.69
CA GLN A 61 7.41 22.51 -13.86
C GLN A 61 6.10 22.74 -14.60
N GLU A 62 6.16 23.11 -15.87
CA GLU A 62 4.97 23.29 -16.71
C GLU A 62 4.17 22.00 -16.86
N TYR A 63 4.85 20.88 -17.07
CA TYR A 63 4.22 19.54 -17.05
C TYR A 63 3.47 19.27 -15.75
N ILE A 64 4.11 19.53 -14.61
CA ILE A 64 3.52 19.32 -13.29
C ILE A 64 2.28 20.21 -13.14
N ASP A 65 2.34 21.46 -13.52
CA ASP A 65 1.23 22.40 -13.39
C ASP A 65 0.05 22.01 -14.30
N ASN A 66 0.31 21.57 -15.52
CA ASN A 66 -0.71 21.04 -16.43
C ASN A 66 -1.36 19.77 -15.89
N LEU A 67 -0.57 18.83 -15.38
CA LEU A 67 -1.10 17.62 -14.76
C LEU A 67 -1.98 17.94 -13.54
N LEU A 68 -1.59 18.90 -12.71
CA LEU A 68 -2.36 19.32 -11.55
C LEU A 68 -3.71 19.97 -11.92
N CYS A 69 -3.81 20.62 -13.08
CA CYS A 69 -5.11 21.09 -13.60
C CYS A 69 -6.08 19.92 -13.82
N ILE A 70 -5.59 18.81 -14.38
CA ILE A 70 -6.40 17.59 -14.58
C ILE A 70 -6.76 16.97 -13.22
N VAL A 71 -5.76 16.84 -12.32
CA VAL A 71 -5.95 16.26 -10.97
C VAL A 71 -6.97 17.06 -10.15
N LYS A 72 -7.06 18.39 -10.34
CA LYS A 72 -8.08 19.22 -9.71
C LYS A 72 -9.49 18.83 -10.15
N GLU A 73 -9.70 18.56 -11.43
CA GLU A 73 -10.98 18.05 -11.92
C GLU A 73 -11.27 16.63 -11.44
N VAL A 74 -10.24 15.76 -11.36
CA VAL A 74 -10.39 14.44 -10.71
C VAL A 74 -10.89 14.61 -9.27
N LYS A 75 -10.31 15.55 -8.50
CA LYS A 75 -10.75 15.82 -7.12
C LYS A 75 -12.21 16.30 -7.05
N ARG A 76 -12.65 17.12 -8.01
CA ARG A 76 -14.02 17.61 -8.08
C ARG A 76 -15.02 16.47 -8.33
N VAL A 77 -14.74 15.63 -9.32
CA VAL A 77 -15.66 14.55 -9.72
C VAL A 77 -15.66 13.37 -8.77
N LEU A 78 -14.58 13.16 -8.04
CA LEU A 78 -14.44 12.05 -7.09
C LEU A 78 -15.37 12.27 -5.88
N LYS A 79 -16.08 11.21 -5.46
CA LYS A 79 -16.90 11.22 -4.24
C LYS A 79 -16.05 11.50 -2.99
N PRO A 80 -16.63 12.02 -1.89
CA PRO A 80 -15.89 12.17 -0.62
C PRO A 80 -15.26 10.86 -0.12
N THR A 81 -15.90 9.72 -0.40
CA THR A 81 -15.41 8.37 -0.06
C THR A 81 -14.52 7.77 -1.13
N GLY A 82 -14.25 8.49 -2.23
CA GLY A 82 -13.56 7.97 -3.39
C GLY A 82 -12.06 7.91 -3.23
N ALA A 83 -11.42 7.11 -4.10
CA ALA A 83 -9.99 6.86 -4.15
C ALA A 83 -9.37 7.28 -5.49
N PHE A 84 -8.17 7.82 -5.44
CA PHE A 84 -7.38 8.17 -6.62
C PHE A 84 -6.04 7.44 -6.61
N TRP A 85 -5.77 6.69 -7.67
CA TRP A 85 -4.54 5.97 -7.88
C TRP A 85 -3.77 6.57 -9.06
N LEU A 86 -2.59 7.09 -8.76
CA LEU A 86 -1.72 7.75 -9.74
C LEU A 86 -0.42 6.97 -9.91
N ASN A 87 -0.26 6.31 -11.06
CA ASN A 87 1.03 5.75 -11.47
C ASN A 87 1.80 6.80 -12.27
N ILE A 88 3.02 7.11 -11.88
CA ILE A 88 3.82 8.12 -12.56
C ILE A 88 5.30 7.78 -12.49
N GLY A 89 5.95 7.82 -13.66
CA GLY A 89 7.38 7.59 -13.77
C GLY A 89 8.18 8.89 -13.76
N ASP A 90 9.45 8.76 -13.39
CA ASP A 90 10.40 9.89 -13.35
C ASP A 90 11.22 10.00 -14.63
N SER A 91 11.80 11.17 -14.84
CA SER A 91 12.68 11.48 -15.97
C SER A 91 14.01 12.04 -15.49
N TYR A 92 14.97 12.06 -16.40
CA TYR A 92 16.31 12.59 -16.17
C TYR A 92 16.61 13.73 -17.14
N GLN A 93 17.22 14.79 -16.63
CA GLN A 93 17.75 15.89 -17.43
C GLN A 93 19.14 16.27 -16.92
N ASN A 94 20.11 16.39 -17.80
CA ASN A 94 21.50 16.74 -17.46
C ASN A 94 22.08 15.86 -16.33
N LYS A 95 21.88 14.54 -16.43
CA LYS A 95 22.25 13.51 -15.42
C LYS A 95 21.48 13.58 -14.10
N THR A 96 20.62 14.56 -13.90
CA THR A 96 19.84 14.72 -12.69
C THR A 96 18.48 14.00 -12.81
N ARG A 97 18.14 13.17 -11.85
CA ARG A 97 16.78 12.66 -11.67
C ARG A 97 15.89 13.79 -11.19
N LEU A 98 14.77 14.02 -11.87
CA LEU A 98 13.97 15.23 -11.67
C LEU A 98 13.03 15.15 -10.45
N GLY A 99 12.71 13.96 -9.98
CA GLY A 99 11.80 13.75 -8.85
C GLY A 99 10.35 14.15 -9.15
N ILE A 100 9.94 14.05 -10.43
CA ILE A 100 8.61 14.45 -10.89
C ILE A 100 7.50 13.78 -10.06
N PRO A 101 7.51 12.45 -9.80
CA PRO A 101 6.47 11.80 -9.02
C PRO A 101 6.22 12.48 -7.67
N TRP A 102 7.28 12.70 -6.92
CA TRP A 102 7.19 13.31 -5.61
C TRP A 102 6.88 14.81 -5.62
N ARG A 103 7.31 15.53 -6.67
CA ARG A 103 6.90 16.94 -6.84
C ARG A 103 5.40 17.07 -7.06
N VAL A 104 4.82 16.17 -7.87
CA VAL A 104 3.35 16.09 -8.06
C VAL A 104 2.68 15.71 -6.75
N ALA A 105 3.14 14.66 -6.08
CA ALA A 105 2.54 14.19 -4.84
C ALA A 105 2.53 15.25 -3.73
N LEU A 106 3.64 15.97 -3.55
CA LEU A 106 3.73 17.03 -2.54
C LEU A 106 2.78 18.20 -2.85
N LYS A 107 2.70 18.64 -4.11
CA LYS A 107 1.73 19.69 -4.50
C LYS A 107 0.29 19.23 -4.31
N MET A 108 -0.02 17.95 -4.56
CA MET A 108 -1.35 17.41 -4.28
C MET A 108 -1.67 17.43 -2.78
N ILE A 109 -0.70 17.09 -1.92
CA ILE A 109 -0.85 17.19 -0.46
C ILE A 109 -1.13 18.63 -0.05
N ASP A 110 -0.38 19.60 -0.59
CA ASP A 110 -0.59 21.02 -0.32
C ASP A 110 -2.01 21.49 -0.78
N ASP A 111 -2.54 20.90 -1.85
CA ASP A 111 -3.90 21.10 -2.34
C ASP A 111 -4.98 20.33 -1.53
N GLY A 112 -4.59 19.75 -0.40
CA GLY A 112 -5.48 19.07 0.53
C GLY A 112 -5.93 17.66 0.10
N TRP A 113 -5.13 16.96 -0.69
CA TRP A 113 -5.24 15.50 -0.83
C TRP A 113 -4.61 14.79 0.37
N ILE A 114 -5.12 13.63 0.71
CA ILE A 114 -4.53 12.78 1.74
C ILE A 114 -3.80 11.63 1.03
N LEU A 115 -2.47 11.65 1.07
CA LEU A 115 -1.64 10.53 0.60
C LEU A 115 -1.70 9.39 1.62
N ARG A 116 -2.22 8.24 1.20
CA ARG A 116 -2.33 7.06 2.06
C ARG A 116 -1.14 6.13 1.95
N ASN A 117 -0.68 5.89 0.73
CA ASN A 117 0.52 5.09 0.45
C ASN A 117 1.24 5.61 -0.78
N ASP A 118 2.56 5.47 -0.74
CA ASP A 118 3.42 5.40 -1.90
C ASP A 118 3.71 3.90 -2.13
N VAL A 119 3.09 3.34 -3.15
CA VAL A 119 3.28 1.94 -3.52
C VAL A 119 4.38 1.86 -4.56
N ILE A 120 5.40 1.08 -4.31
CA ILE A 120 6.47 0.82 -5.25
C ILE A 120 6.07 -0.32 -6.17
N TRP A 121 5.79 -0.01 -7.43
CA TRP A 121 5.62 -1.05 -8.44
C TRP A 121 6.99 -1.52 -8.93
N ASN A 122 7.47 -2.63 -8.38
CA ASN A 122 8.70 -3.28 -8.79
C ASN A 122 8.44 -4.12 -10.05
N LYS A 123 9.00 -3.68 -11.17
CA LYS A 123 8.84 -4.33 -12.48
C LYS A 123 9.81 -5.49 -12.71
N HIS A 124 10.76 -5.74 -11.79
CA HIS A 124 11.85 -6.72 -11.89
C HIS A 124 12.72 -6.63 -13.15
N LYS A 125 12.18 -6.18 -14.25
CA LYS A 125 12.86 -6.01 -15.53
C LYS A 125 13.06 -4.52 -15.80
N GLY A 126 14.28 -4.04 -15.63
CA GLY A 126 14.73 -2.80 -16.24
C GLY A 126 15.19 -3.10 -17.65
N GLY A 127 14.88 -2.24 -18.62
CA GLY A 127 15.54 -2.29 -19.92
C GLY A 127 17.07 -2.17 -19.73
N LEU A 128 17.85 -2.64 -20.70
CA LEU A 128 19.29 -2.41 -20.71
C LEU A 128 19.53 -0.90 -20.60
N SER A 129 20.04 -0.46 -19.46
CA SER A 129 20.40 0.94 -19.27
C SER A 129 21.80 1.16 -19.82
N PRO A 130 21.98 1.95 -20.89
CA PRO A 130 23.30 2.26 -21.43
C PRO A 130 24.11 3.21 -20.54
N ASN A 131 23.56 3.63 -19.41
CA ASN A 131 24.20 4.60 -18.53
C ASN A 131 25.23 3.92 -17.63
N PRO A 132 26.53 4.24 -17.75
CA PRO A 132 27.59 3.58 -16.98
C PRO A 132 27.74 4.13 -15.55
N ASP A 133 27.10 5.25 -15.24
CA ASP A 133 27.32 6.04 -14.03
C ASP A 133 26.08 6.12 -13.09
N ARG A 134 25.08 5.27 -13.30
CA ARG A 134 23.92 5.17 -12.40
C ARG A 134 23.27 3.78 -12.43
N PHE A 135 22.53 3.48 -11.39
CA PHE A 135 21.74 2.23 -11.32
C PHE A 135 20.57 2.24 -12.32
N GLY A 136 20.19 1.05 -12.79
CA GLY A 136 18.97 0.85 -13.57
C GLY A 136 17.72 1.15 -12.75
N SER A 137 16.75 1.86 -13.32
CA SER A 137 15.46 2.11 -12.69
C SER A 137 14.51 0.96 -13.02
N VAL A 138 14.07 0.22 -12.01
CA VAL A 138 13.22 -0.98 -12.18
C VAL A 138 11.86 -0.83 -11.51
N PHE A 139 11.54 0.34 -11.00
CA PHE A 139 10.26 0.60 -10.33
C PHE A 139 9.63 1.90 -10.80
N GLU A 140 8.35 2.03 -10.51
CA GLU A 140 7.57 3.26 -10.62
C GLU A 140 6.82 3.52 -9.33
N ASP A 141 6.56 4.81 -9.05
CA ASP A 141 5.76 5.24 -7.91
C ASP A 141 4.27 5.11 -8.29
N PHE A 142 3.49 4.48 -7.42
CA PHE A 142 2.05 4.31 -7.58
C PHE A 142 1.34 4.84 -6.33
N PHE A 143 0.97 6.11 -6.38
CA PHE A 143 0.42 6.82 -5.23
C PHE A 143 -1.05 6.50 -5.00
N PHE A 144 -1.40 6.21 -3.76
CA PHE A 144 -2.77 6.07 -3.30
C PHE A 144 -3.21 7.32 -2.55
N PHE A 145 -4.08 8.11 -3.19
CA PHE A 145 -4.67 9.30 -2.62
C PHE A 145 -6.15 9.12 -2.31
N VAL A 146 -6.63 9.85 -1.31
CA VAL A 146 -8.04 9.96 -0.99
C VAL A 146 -8.43 11.42 -0.75
N LYS A 147 -9.72 11.72 -0.96
CA LYS A 147 -10.26 13.09 -0.85
C LYS A 147 -10.58 13.48 0.60
N SER A 148 -10.91 12.50 1.45
CA SER A 148 -11.24 12.70 2.85
C SER A 148 -10.73 11.57 3.72
N ASP A 149 -10.78 11.72 5.04
CA ASP A 149 -10.43 10.70 6.03
C ASP A 149 -11.43 9.53 6.09
N LYS A 150 -12.62 9.70 5.51
CA LYS A 150 -13.68 8.69 5.42
C LYS A 150 -13.79 8.18 4.00
N TYR A 151 -12.94 7.25 3.63
CA TYR A 151 -12.90 6.66 2.30
C TYR A 151 -13.24 5.17 2.32
N PHE A 152 -13.65 4.64 1.17
CA PHE A 152 -13.89 3.21 1.01
C PHE A 152 -12.55 2.45 0.88
N PHE A 153 -12.37 1.44 1.73
CA PHE A 153 -11.23 0.54 1.64
C PHE A 153 -11.60 -0.84 2.19
N ASP A 154 -11.80 -1.81 1.31
CA ASP A 154 -12.08 -3.20 1.69
C ASP A 154 -10.77 -3.97 1.91
N ALA A 155 -10.27 -3.86 3.14
CA ALA A 155 -9.03 -4.52 3.55
C ALA A 155 -9.14 -6.06 3.48
N ASP A 156 -10.30 -6.62 3.72
CA ASP A 156 -10.47 -8.07 3.82
C ASP A 156 -10.39 -8.74 2.45
N SER A 157 -10.86 -8.07 1.38
CA SER A 157 -10.80 -8.55 0.01
C SER A 157 -9.38 -8.69 -0.57
N ILE A 158 -8.41 -7.94 0.00
CA ILE A 158 -7.04 -7.89 -0.52
C ILE A 158 -6.02 -8.57 0.39
N ARG A 159 -6.44 -9.18 1.49
CA ARG A 159 -5.52 -9.85 2.42
C ARG A 159 -4.81 -11.03 1.75
N SER A 160 -3.53 -11.18 2.03
CA SER A 160 -2.77 -12.39 1.68
C SER A 160 -3.20 -13.56 2.56
N LYS A 161 -2.86 -14.78 2.13
CA LYS A 161 -3.16 -15.99 2.91
C LYS A 161 -2.67 -15.85 4.36
N PRO A 162 -3.50 -16.23 5.34
CA PRO A 162 -3.14 -16.12 6.76
C PRO A 162 -1.98 -17.06 7.09
N ARG A 163 -1.11 -16.61 7.98
CA ARG A 163 -0.21 -17.51 8.69
C ARG A 163 -1.04 -18.38 9.60
N GLN A 164 -0.80 -19.67 9.58
CA GLN A 164 -1.62 -20.63 10.32
C GLN A 164 -0.75 -21.45 11.26
N ALA A 165 -1.08 -21.41 12.55
CA ALA A 165 -0.57 -22.37 13.52
C ALA A 165 -1.18 -23.75 13.23
N TYR A 166 -0.49 -24.81 13.61
CA TYR A 166 -0.94 -26.18 13.42
C TYR A 166 -0.74 -26.99 14.71
N VAL A 167 -1.42 -28.13 14.80
CA VAL A 167 -1.25 -29.03 15.94
C VAL A 167 -0.27 -30.16 15.55
N LYS A 168 0.78 -30.35 16.36
CA LYS A 168 1.75 -31.45 16.21
C LYS A 168 1.94 -32.12 17.56
N ASN A 169 1.70 -33.44 17.62
CA ASN A 169 1.82 -34.25 18.86
C ASN A 169 1.03 -33.63 20.03
N GLY A 170 -0.21 -33.16 19.78
CA GLY A 170 -1.07 -32.57 20.80
C GLY A 170 -0.72 -31.13 21.21
N ALA A 171 0.34 -30.55 20.69
CA ALA A 171 0.75 -29.19 20.98
C ALA A 171 0.48 -28.24 19.81
N VAL A 172 0.00 -27.03 20.11
CA VAL A 172 -0.11 -25.95 19.13
C VAL A 172 1.30 -25.45 18.79
N VAL A 173 1.62 -25.42 17.51
CA VAL A 173 2.89 -24.93 16.97
C VAL A 173 2.59 -23.73 16.06
N SER A 174 3.20 -22.59 16.35
CA SER A 174 3.15 -21.39 15.51
C SER A 174 3.73 -21.66 14.13
N ALA A 175 3.32 -20.92 13.11
CA ALA A 175 3.89 -20.98 11.77
C ALA A 175 5.41 -20.68 11.75
N THR A 176 5.96 -20.09 12.80
CA THR A 176 7.40 -19.90 12.99
C THR A 176 8.14 -21.15 13.51
N GLY A 177 7.42 -22.24 13.77
CA GLY A 177 7.97 -23.47 14.33
C GLY A 177 8.12 -23.49 15.86
N VAL A 178 7.69 -22.43 16.56
CA VAL A 178 7.75 -22.38 18.02
C VAL A 178 6.47 -22.97 18.62
N SER A 179 6.59 -24.03 19.41
CA SER A 179 5.44 -24.67 20.05
C SER A 179 5.01 -23.95 21.33
N GLY A 180 3.74 -24.11 21.70
CA GLY A 180 3.22 -23.65 22.99
C GLY A 180 4.02 -24.24 24.17
N ILE A 181 4.48 -25.50 24.06
CA ILE A 181 5.34 -26.13 25.05
C ILE A 181 6.67 -25.38 25.19
N ARG A 182 7.29 -24.99 24.07
CA ARG A 182 8.54 -24.23 24.08
C ARG A 182 8.35 -22.86 24.75
N TYR A 183 7.24 -22.17 24.48
CA TYR A 183 6.94 -20.92 25.17
C TYR A 183 6.72 -21.11 26.66
N LYS A 184 6.03 -22.18 27.10
CA LYS A 184 5.91 -22.51 28.54
C LYS A 184 7.28 -22.66 29.18
N ARG A 185 8.16 -23.43 28.57
CA ARG A 185 9.54 -23.62 29.06
C ARG A 185 10.34 -22.32 29.10
N GLN A 186 10.19 -21.46 28.09
CA GLN A 186 10.83 -20.14 28.09
C GLN A 186 10.35 -19.27 29.26
N ILE A 187 9.05 -19.25 29.56
CA ILE A 187 8.50 -18.54 30.71
C ILE A 187 9.08 -19.09 32.04
N GLU A 188 9.10 -20.41 32.19
CA GLU A 188 9.59 -21.05 33.42
C GLU A 188 11.08 -20.74 33.67
N LEU A 189 11.90 -20.85 32.62
CA LEU A 189 13.34 -20.65 32.70
C LEU A 189 13.79 -19.19 32.64
N SER A 190 12.90 -18.27 32.32
CA SER A 190 13.27 -16.84 32.19
C SER A 190 13.82 -16.29 33.52
N THR A 191 14.97 -15.65 33.41
CA THR A 191 15.59 -14.93 34.54
C THR A 191 15.16 -13.46 34.61
N SER A 192 14.47 -12.99 33.57
CA SER A 192 14.02 -11.60 33.44
C SER A 192 12.59 -11.35 33.92
N LEU A 193 11.83 -12.42 34.18
CA LEU A 193 10.47 -12.36 34.68
C LEU A 193 10.42 -12.66 36.20
N THR A 194 9.65 -11.86 36.93
CA THR A 194 9.31 -12.15 38.32
C THR A 194 8.38 -13.37 38.43
N ALA A 195 8.20 -13.93 39.63
CA ALA A 195 7.29 -15.07 39.85
C ALA A 195 5.84 -14.73 39.47
N GLU A 196 5.39 -13.52 39.74
CA GLU A 196 4.05 -13.04 39.39
C GLU A 196 3.90 -12.85 37.88
N GLU A 197 4.90 -12.23 37.21
CA GLU A 197 4.93 -12.11 35.75
C GLU A 197 4.91 -13.47 35.05
N LYS A 198 5.65 -14.47 35.57
CA LYS A 198 5.61 -15.85 35.05
C LYS A 198 4.23 -16.48 35.15
N LYS A 199 3.56 -16.33 36.32
CA LYS A 199 2.20 -16.84 36.52
C LYS A 199 1.21 -16.19 35.56
N ASN A 200 1.29 -14.88 35.37
CA ASN A 200 0.46 -14.14 34.42
C ASN A 200 0.78 -14.56 32.99
N ALA A 201 2.04 -14.65 32.60
CA ALA A 201 2.47 -15.07 31.27
C ALA A 201 1.96 -16.48 30.91
N MET A 202 2.03 -17.42 31.85
CA MET A 202 1.53 -18.78 31.68
C MET A 202 0.01 -18.82 31.50
N SER A 203 -0.72 -18.07 32.30
CA SER A 203 -2.17 -17.93 32.20
C SER A 203 -2.59 -17.37 30.84
N GLN A 204 -1.97 -16.26 30.43
CA GLN A 204 -2.26 -15.61 29.14
C GLN A 204 -1.89 -16.51 27.96
N LEU A 205 -0.77 -17.23 28.02
CA LEU A 205 -0.39 -18.19 26.97
C LEU A 205 -1.44 -19.28 26.81
N ASN A 206 -1.95 -19.85 27.90
CA ASN A 206 -2.99 -20.89 27.81
C ASN A 206 -4.27 -20.35 27.14
N LEU A 207 -4.68 -19.12 27.44
CA LEU A 207 -5.80 -18.45 26.75
C LEU A 207 -5.54 -18.28 25.26
N VAL A 208 -4.34 -17.84 24.88
CA VAL A 208 -3.94 -17.68 23.47
C VAL A 208 -3.98 -19.03 22.73
N LEU A 209 -3.48 -20.10 23.34
CA LEU A 209 -3.53 -21.44 22.75
C LEU A 209 -4.97 -21.94 22.54
N ALA A 210 -5.88 -21.66 23.47
CA ALA A 210 -7.30 -21.97 23.33
C ALA A 210 -7.95 -21.16 22.18
N ARG A 211 -7.62 -19.89 22.02
CA ARG A 211 -8.10 -19.03 20.93
C ARG A 211 -7.63 -19.50 19.55
N ILE A 212 -6.45 -20.12 19.45
CA ILE A 212 -5.99 -20.77 18.21
C ILE A 212 -6.81 -22.02 17.93
N GLN A 213 -7.02 -22.85 18.93
CA GLN A 213 -7.81 -24.08 18.78
C GLN A 213 -9.27 -23.81 18.38
N SER A 214 -9.84 -22.69 18.83
CA SER A 214 -11.18 -22.23 18.42
C SER A 214 -11.22 -21.54 17.06
N GLY A 215 -10.06 -21.23 16.45
CA GLY A 215 -9.99 -20.51 15.17
C GLY A 215 -10.18 -18.99 15.26
N GLU A 216 -10.27 -18.43 16.45
CA GLU A 216 -10.43 -16.99 16.67
C GLU A 216 -9.19 -16.20 16.20
N ILE A 217 -7.99 -16.76 16.36
CA ILE A 217 -6.74 -16.26 15.83
C ILE A 217 -6.04 -17.35 15.03
N SER A 218 -5.36 -16.97 13.94
CA SER A 218 -4.72 -17.96 13.05
C SER A 218 -3.34 -18.38 13.52
N ASP A 219 -2.59 -17.46 14.11
CA ASP A 219 -1.23 -17.70 14.61
C ASP A 219 -0.88 -16.67 15.67
N PHE A 220 0.21 -16.90 16.40
CA PHE A 220 0.71 -15.99 17.43
C PHE A 220 2.24 -16.01 17.51
N ARG A 221 2.78 -14.95 18.10
CA ARG A 221 4.16 -14.91 18.58
C ARG A 221 4.17 -14.26 19.97
N MET A 222 4.84 -14.88 20.92
CA MET A 222 5.09 -14.31 22.24
C MET A 222 6.49 -13.69 22.27
N VAL A 223 6.59 -12.51 22.83
CA VAL A 223 7.86 -11.81 23.10
C VAL A 223 8.01 -11.66 24.60
N ILE A 224 9.13 -12.12 25.16
CA ILE A 224 9.46 -12.07 26.58
C ILE A 224 10.64 -11.14 26.73
N ARG A 225 10.62 -10.32 27.79
CA ARG A 225 11.68 -9.35 28.12
C ARG A 225 13.04 -10.06 28.17
N ASN A 226 14.02 -9.51 27.47
CA ASN A 226 15.40 -9.98 27.35
C ASN A 226 15.61 -11.38 26.71
N GLU A 227 14.54 -12.09 26.32
CA GLU A 227 14.65 -13.39 25.65
C GLU A 227 14.78 -13.26 24.12
N GLN A 228 14.19 -12.20 23.54
CA GLN A 228 14.26 -11.92 22.11
C GLN A 228 14.80 -10.51 21.87
N ARG A 229 15.51 -10.35 20.76
CA ARG A 229 15.91 -9.00 20.33
C ARG A 229 14.68 -8.20 19.95
N THR A 230 14.45 -7.10 20.63
CA THR A 230 13.40 -6.14 20.35
C THR A 230 14.00 -4.82 19.91
N THR A 231 13.46 -4.25 18.82
CA THR A 231 13.77 -2.88 18.41
C THR A 231 12.64 -1.98 18.89
N HIS A 232 12.81 -1.34 20.01
CA HIS A 232 11.91 -0.30 20.49
C HIS A 232 12.63 1.05 20.42
N SER A 233 11.86 2.10 20.16
CA SER A 233 12.36 3.46 20.21
C SER A 233 12.85 3.78 21.62
N ASP A 234 14.01 4.41 21.74
CA ASP A 234 14.56 4.94 23.00
C ASP A 234 13.85 6.22 23.46
N SER A 235 12.61 6.44 23.02
CA SER A 235 11.84 7.60 23.41
C SER A 235 11.59 7.62 24.93
N VAL A 236 11.71 8.78 25.53
CA VAL A 236 11.45 9.00 26.96
C VAL A 236 10.04 8.59 27.37
N LYS A 237 9.08 8.65 26.42
CA LYS A 237 7.70 8.29 26.63
C LYS A 237 7.41 6.92 26.01
N LEU A 238 7.48 5.87 26.81
CA LEU A 238 7.14 4.51 26.40
C LEU A 238 5.63 4.38 26.14
N SER A 239 5.26 3.81 24.98
CA SER A 239 3.88 3.54 24.61
C SER A 239 3.75 2.16 23.95
N GLY A 240 2.52 1.67 23.84
CA GLY A 240 2.22 0.42 23.14
C GLY A 240 3.00 -0.78 23.70
N ARG A 241 3.60 -1.58 22.80
CA ARG A 241 4.31 -2.83 23.14
C ARG A 241 5.54 -2.64 24.00
N ALA A 242 6.25 -1.53 23.85
CA ALA A 242 7.40 -1.22 24.69
C ALA A 242 6.98 -1.04 26.16
N LYS A 243 5.86 -0.34 26.39
CA LYS A 243 5.26 -0.20 27.71
C LYS A 243 4.79 -1.54 28.26
N GLU A 244 4.11 -2.34 27.45
CA GLU A 244 3.62 -3.66 27.84
C GLU A 244 4.76 -4.60 28.24
N LEU A 245 5.88 -4.59 27.49
CA LEU A 245 7.08 -5.36 27.82
C LEU A 245 7.72 -4.91 29.13
N LYS A 246 7.73 -3.61 29.41
CA LYS A 246 8.25 -3.05 30.66
C LYS A 246 7.36 -3.43 31.85
N ASP A 247 6.04 -3.25 31.72
CA ASP A 247 5.07 -3.36 32.83
C ASP A 247 4.71 -4.80 33.16
N LYS A 248 4.64 -5.68 32.14
CA LYS A 248 4.18 -7.08 32.28
C LYS A 248 5.28 -8.12 32.04
N GLY A 249 6.41 -7.71 31.48
CA GLY A 249 7.50 -8.62 31.12
C GLY A 249 7.32 -9.35 29.79
N PHE A 250 6.18 -9.26 29.15
CA PHE A 250 5.89 -9.92 27.86
C PHE A 250 4.75 -9.25 27.13
N TYR A 251 4.61 -9.58 25.79
CA TYR A 251 3.44 -9.28 24.99
C TYR A 251 3.22 -10.36 23.92
N PHE A 252 2.02 -10.37 23.33
CA PHE A 252 1.66 -11.23 22.22
C PHE A 252 1.48 -10.43 20.93
N LEU A 253 1.88 -11.03 19.83
CA LEU A 253 1.51 -10.66 18.47
C LEU A 253 0.50 -11.67 17.98
N PHE A 254 -0.66 -11.19 17.54
CA PHE A 254 -1.71 -12.03 16.98
C PHE A 254 -1.79 -11.83 15.48
N TYR A 255 -2.08 -12.91 14.78
CA TYR A 255 -2.28 -12.89 13.33
C TYR A 255 -3.75 -13.11 13.03
N ASN A 256 -4.26 -12.29 12.09
CA ASN A 256 -5.67 -12.32 11.71
C ASN A 256 -5.98 -13.60 10.90
N PRO A 257 -7.03 -14.36 11.21
CA PRO A 257 -7.43 -15.53 10.44
C PRO A 257 -7.81 -15.21 8.99
N LYS A 258 -8.21 -13.98 8.69
CA LYS A 258 -8.45 -13.51 7.32
C LYS A 258 -7.18 -13.20 6.55
N GLY A 259 -6.01 -13.23 7.20
CA GLY A 259 -4.71 -12.96 6.57
C GLY A 259 -4.10 -11.61 6.93
N THR A 260 -2.99 -11.29 6.28
CA THR A 260 -2.24 -10.05 6.49
C THR A 260 -2.51 -9.06 5.37
N MET A 261 -2.41 -7.76 5.69
CA MET A 261 -2.45 -6.73 4.66
C MET A 261 -1.28 -6.91 3.69
N PRO A 262 -1.48 -6.69 2.39
CA PRO A 262 -0.39 -6.63 1.44
C PRO A 262 0.60 -5.53 1.81
N ASN A 263 1.84 -5.71 1.39
CA ASN A 263 2.86 -4.68 1.51
C ASN A 263 2.67 -3.60 0.43
N ASP A 264 3.35 -2.48 0.60
CA ASP A 264 3.40 -1.36 -0.33
C ASP A 264 4.50 -1.51 -1.41
N VAL A 265 5.10 -2.67 -1.52
CA VAL A 265 5.96 -3.05 -2.65
C VAL A 265 5.26 -4.16 -3.42
N TRP A 266 4.89 -3.87 -4.68
CA TRP A 266 4.19 -4.81 -5.56
C TRP A 266 5.15 -5.36 -6.61
N ASP A 267 5.38 -6.65 -6.54
CA ASP A 267 6.19 -7.41 -7.48
C ASP A 267 5.32 -7.88 -8.64
N ILE A 268 5.08 -7.00 -9.60
CA ILE A 268 4.26 -7.29 -10.78
C ILE A 268 5.10 -7.07 -12.03
N ILE A 269 5.38 -8.17 -12.72
CA ILE A 269 6.12 -8.13 -13.99
C ILE A 269 5.22 -7.48 -15.05
N PRO A 270 5.69 -6.42 -15.75
CA PRO A 270 4.96 -5.85 -16.86
C PRO A 270 4.72 -6.90 -17.93
N GLU A 271 3.56 -6.85 -18.54
CA GLU A 271 3.23 -7.74 -19.62
C GLU A 271 4.11 -7.50 -20.84
N ASP A 272 4.63 -8.58 -21.43
CA ASP A 272 5.47 -8.49 -22.62
C ASP A 272 4.63 -8.06 -23.82
N SER A 273 5.00 -6.96 -24.46
CA SER A 273 4.31 -6.40 -25.63
C SER A 273 4.58 -7.17 -26.93
N GLN A 274 5.50 -8.15 -26.94
CA GLN A 274 5.92 -8.85 -28.15
C GLN A 274 4.81 -9.67 -28.83
N HIS A 275 3.75 -10.00 -28.09
CA HIS A 275 2.63 -10.79 -28.64
C HIS A 275 1.32 -10.00 -28.78
N ARG A 276 1.33 -8.67 -28.63
CA ARG A 276 0.12 -7.86 -28.67
C ARG A 276 0.13 -6.82 -29.77
N LYS A 277 -0.99 -6.75 -30.48
CA LYS A 277 -1.26 -5.69 -31.47
C LYS A 277 -1.66 -4.35 -30.84
N MET A 278 -1.75 -4.28 -29.51
CA MET A 278 -2.16 -3.07 -28.80
C MET A 278 -0.96 -2.51 -27.99
N HIS A 279 -0.69 -1.24 -28.19
CA HIS A 279 0.22 -0.49 -27.34
C HIS A 279 -0.52 -0.12 -26.05
N PHE A 280 -0.07 -0.67 -24.93
CA PHE A 280 -0.43 -0.13 -23.64
C PHE A 280 0.56 1.00 -23.31
N ALA A 281 0.02 2.16 -22.94
CA ALA A 281 0.82 3.24 -22.40
C ALA A 281 1.38 2.84 -21.04
N PRO A 282 2.32 3.56 -20.66
CA PRO A 282 3.72 3.76 -21.07
C PRO A 282 4.63 2.63 -20.75
#